data_cfd48b9605b70c57be7d6e184eeb2c20
#
_entry.id   cfd48b9605b70c57be7d6e184eeb2c20
#
_cell.length_a   1.000
_cell.length_b   1.000
_cell.length_c   1.000
_cell.angle_alpha   90.00
_cell.angle_beta   90.00
_cell.angle_gamma   90.00
#
_symmetry.space_group_name_H-M   'P 1'
#
loop_
_entity.id
_entity.type
_entity.pdbx_description
1 polymer ?
#
loop_
_entity_poly.entity_id
_entity_poly.type
_entity_poly.pdbx_seq_one_letter_code
_entity_poly.pdbx_strand_id
1 'polypeptide(L)'
;MIAAIVRTALVFTLLLAAGCSFYLSEPRVPKTDLRASLNGSNEVPPTQSRGNGYFEAVYRPSTKVLEYRLNLVGLSGPITMGYMHGPATPGENAQQIAPINIPIYDNTIWDGVTLTEEQAADVLAGRWYVNVTTIEYPDGEIRGQILPQKK
;
A
#
# COMPACT_ATOMS: atom_id res chain seq x y z
N MET A 1 -14.51 82.60 41.06
CA MET A 1 -14.55 81.11 41.34
C MET A 1 -14.79 80.44 39.99
N ILE A 2 -13.73 79.91 39.39
CA ILE A 2 -13.75 79.33 38.04
C ILE A 2 -13.25 77.88 38.22
N ALA A 3 -14.15 76.91 38.02
CA ALA A 3 -13.84 75.50 38.11
C ALA A 3 -13.24 75.00 36.79
N ALA A 4 -12.00 74.48 36.83
CA ALA A 4 -11.34 73.87 35.69
C ALA A 4 -11.78 72.40 35.52
N ILE A 5 -12.37 72.09 34.38
CA ILE A 5 -12.75 70.72 34.02
C ILE A 5 -11.54 70.07 33.30
N VAL A 6 -10.90 69.14 33.97
CA VAL A 6 -9.86 68.28 33.34
C VAL A 6 -10.54 67.12 32.58
N ARG A 7 -10.45 67.13 31.23
CA ARG A 7 -10.86 66.08 30.38
C ARG A 7 -9.71 65.04 30.24
N THR A 8 -9.82 63.91 30.90
CA THR A 8 -8.92 62.83 30.73
C THR A 8 -9.32 62.01 29.46
N ALA A 9 -8.50 62.07 28.43
CA ALA A 9 -8.67 61.29 27.24
C ALA A 9 -8.10 59.87 27.49
N LEU A 10 -8.96 58.89 27.50
CA LEU A 10 -8.59 57.46 27.61
C LEU A 10 -8.18 56.96 26.22
N VAL A 11 -6.88 56.76 25.98
CA VAL A 11 -6.35 56.17 24.76
C VAL A 11 -6.47 54.66 24.91
N PHE A 12 -7.41 54.06 24.18
CA PHE A 12 -7.58 52.62 24.08
C PHE A 12 -6.59 52.10 23.04
N THR A 13 -5.46 51.55 23.49
CA THR A 13 -4.47 50.90 22.61
C THR A 13 -4.97 49.51 22.28
N LEU A 14 -5.46 49.28 21.06
CA LEU A 14 -5.87 47.99 20.53
C LEU A 14 -4.61 47.18 20.19
N LEU A 15 -4.21 46.25 21.04
CA LEU A 15 -3.18 45.25 20.77
C LEU A 15 -3.75 44.21 19.79
N LEU A 16 -3.40 44.35 18.51
CA LEU A 16 -3.57 43.29 17.51
C LEU A 16 -2.59 42.17 17.83
N ALA A 17 -3.03 41.14 18.53
CA ALA A 17 -2.30 39.86 18.65
C ALA A 17 -2.32 39.17 17.29
N ALA A 18 -1.25 39.32 16.51
CA ALA A 18 -1.01 38.50 15.33
C ALA A 18 -0.75 37.06 15.80
N GLY A 19 -1.80 36.25 15.87
CA GLY A 19 -1.72 34.85 16.13
C GLY A 19 -1.04 34.13 14.95
N CYS A 20 0.28 33.95 15.02
CA CYS A 20 0.96 33.01 14.16
C CYS A 20 0.45 31.60 14.51
N SER A 21 -0.52 31.11 13.74
CA SER A 21 -0.89 29.70 13.76
C SER A 21 0.29 28.90 13.21
N PHE A 22 1.12 28.38 14.09
CA PHE A 22 2.08 27.35 13.74
C PHE A 22 1.30 26.10 13.35
N TYR A 23 1.09 25.90 12.05
CA TYR A 23 0.69 24.61 11.52
C TYR A 23 1.87 23.65 11.73
N LEU A 24 1.85 22.91 12.84
CA LEU A 24 2.73 21.77 13.03
C LEU A 24 2.31 20.75 11.97
N SER A 25 3.05 20.68 10.87
CA SER A 25 2.90 19.58 9.93
C SER A 25 3.28 18.30 10.69
N GLU A 26 2.33 17.38 10.81
CA GLU A 26 2.57 16.05 11.36
C GLU A 26 3.80 15.43 10.70
N PRO A 27 4.73 14.85 11.47
CA PRO A 27 5.90 14.20 10.90
C PRO A 27 5.42 13.09 9.94
N ARG A 28 5.78 13.22 8.65
CA ARG A 28 5.48 12.20 7.65
C ARG A 28 6.19 10.91 8.02
N VAL A 29 5.43 9.93 8.48
CA VAL A 29 5.97 8.59 8.70
C VAL A 29 6.41 8.02 7.35
N PRO A 30 7.69 7.62 7.19
CA PRO A 30 8.17 7.05 5.95
C PRO A 30 7.31 5.85 5.53
N LYS A 31 6.89 5.83 4.26
CA LYS A 31 6.17 4.71 3.66
C LYS A 31 6.53 4.57 2.19
N THR A 32 6.42 3.36 1.68
CA THR A 32 6.58 3.06 0.25
C THR A 32 5.31 2.43 -0.27
N ASP A 33 4.74 3.05 -1.31
CA ASP A 33 3.59 2.51 -2.02
C ASP A 33 4.09 1.52 -3.08
N LEU A 34 3.46 0.34 -3.17
CA LEU A 34 3.80 -0.72 -4.12
C LEU A 34 2.55 -1.18 -4.87
N ARG A 35 2.73 -1.68 -6.09
CA ARG A 35 1.63 -2.17 -6.92
C ARG A 35 2.04 -3.36 -7.75
N ALA A 36 1.05 -4.21 -8.09
CA ALA A 36 1.17 -5.22 -9.11
C ALA A 36 -0.12 -5.33 -9.92
N SER A 37 0.01 -5.52 -11.23
CA SER A 37 -1.09 -5.94 -12.11
C SER A 37 -0.92 -7.41 -12.43
N LEU A 38 -1.90 -8.23 -12.04
CA LEU A 38 -1.89 -9.67 -12.24
C LEU A 38 -2.66 -10.04 -13.50
N ASN A 39 -2.09 -10.90 -14.31
CA ASN A 39 -2.74 -11.49 -15.48
C ASN A 39 -2.06 -12.82 -15.86
N GLY A 40 -2.71 -13.61 -16.72
CA GLY A 40 -2.18 -14.89 -17.14
C GLY A 40 -0.92 -14.82 -17.99
N SER A 41 -0.71 -13.75 -18.75
CA SER A 41 0.50 -13.58 -19.58
C SER A 41 1.77 -13.32 -18.76
N ASN A 42 1.64 -12.96 -17.48
CA ASN A 42 2.75 -12.80 -16.57
C ASN A 42 3.16 -14.11 -15.86
N GLU A 43 2.37 -15.18 -16.01
CA GLU A 43 2.72 -16.49 -15.46
C GLU A 43 3.94 -17.10 -16.15
N VAL A 44 4.58 -18.07 -15.49
CA VAL A 44 5.74 -18.79 -16.03
C VAL A 44 5.54 -20.29 -15.86
N PRO A 45 5.14 -20.98 -16.96
CA PRO A 45 4.83 -20.48 -18.31
C PRO A 45 3.53 -19.65 -18.35
N PRO A 46 3.34 -18.78 -19.36
CA PRO A 46 2.13 -17.98 -19.51
C PRO A 46 0.87 -18.81 -19.68
N THR A 47 -0.25 -18.38 -19.09
CA THR A 47 -1.57 -18.99 -19.24
C THR A 47 -2.44 -18.22 -20.24
N GLN A 48 -3.53 -18.86 -20.68
CA GLN A 48 -4.56 -18.26 -21.54
C GLN A 48 -5.74 -17.70 -20.72
N SER A 49 -5.59 -17.59 -19.40
CA SER A 49 -6.63 -17.04 -18.54
C SER A 49 -6.98 -15.60 -18.93
N ARG A 50 -8.26 -15.27 -18.83
CA ARG A 50 -8.78 -13.92 -18.92
C ARG A 50 -8.90 -13.23 -17.55
N GLY A 51 -8.54 -13.96 -16.48
CA GLY A 51 -8.49 -13.44 -15.13
C GLY A 51 -7.53 -12.27 -15.00
N ASN A 52 -7.88 -11.34 -14.14
CA ASN A 52 -7.06 -10.18 -13.82
C ASN A 52 -7.07 -9.93 -12.32
N GLY A 53 -5.99 -9.36 -11.81
CA GLY A 53 -5.90 -8.91 -10.43
C GLY A 53 -5.17 -7.59 -10.32
N TYR A 54 -5.47 -6.88 -9.25
CA TYR A 54 -4.80 -5.63 -8.91
C TYR A 54 -4.39 -5.65 -7.44
N PHE A 55 -3.10 -5.59 -7.21
CA PHE A 55 -2.49 -5.58 -5.88
C PHE A 55 -1.94 -4.19 -5.59
N GLU A 56 -2.35 -3.62 -4.46
CA GLU A 56 -1.82 -2.37 -3.91
C GLU A 56 -1.31 -2.64 -2.51
N ALA A 57 -0.13 -2.13 -2.19
CA ALA A 57 0.43 -2.28 -0.86
C ALA A 57 1.14 -1.04 -0.38
N VAL A 58 1.26 -0.93 0.94
CA VAL A 58 2.01 0.11 1.63
C VAL A 58 2.96 -0.57 2.60
N TYR A 59 4.26 -0.42 2.37
CA TYR A 59 5.28 -0.85 3.32
C TYR A 59 5.61 0.28 4.30
N ARG A 60 5.61 -0.02 5.61
CA ARG A 60 5.97 0.90 6.69
C ARG A 60 7.24 0.43 7.38
N PRO A 61 8.38 1.07 7.17
CA PRO A 61 9.64 0.69 7.81
C PRO A 61 9.59 0.69 9.35
N SER A 62 8.80 1.59 9.94
CA SER A 62 8.67 1.72 11.40
C SER A 62 8.05 0.50 12.08
N THR A 63 7.15 -0.19 11.39
CA THR A 63 6.46 -1.40 11.90
C THR A 63 6.91 -2.66 11.18
N LYS A 64 7.66 -2.52 10.08
CA LYS A 64 8.05 -3.60 9.15
C LYS A 64 6.85 -4.34 8.53
N VAL A 65 5.68 -3.71 8.52
CA VAL A 65 4.46 -4.29 7.97
C VAL A 65 4.27 -3.86 6.51
N LEU A 66 3.94 -4.83 5.66
CA LEU A 66 3.40 -4.65 4.32
C LEU A 66 1.89 -4.84 4.41
N GLU A 67 1.13 -3.74 4.48
CA GLU A 67 -0.33 -3.75 4.40
C GLU A 67 -0.73 -3.79 2.93
N TYR A 68 -1.69 -4.63 2.55
CA TYR A 68 -2.06 -4.77 1.15
C TYR A 68 -3.56 -4.94 0.92
N ARG A 69 -3.95 -4.61 -0.30
CA ARG A 69 -5.26 -4.91 -0.89
C ARG A 69 -5.05 -5.66 -2.21
N LEU A 70 -5.77 -6.76 -2.40
CA LEU A 70 -5.82 -7.52 -3.65
C LEU A 70 -7.26 -7.61 -4.14
N ASN A 71 -7.50 -7.18 -5.38
CA ASN A 71 -8.76 -7.36 -6.08
C ASN A 71 -8.58 -8.35 -7.21
N LEU A 72 -9.53 -9.27 -7.37
CA LEU A 72 -9.50 -10.35 -8.35
C LEU A 72 -10.79 -10.32 -9.19
N VAL A 73 -10.67 -10.46 -10.51
CA VAL A 73 -11.80 -10.40 -11.44
C VAL A 73 -11.63 -11.42 -12.56
N GLY A 74 -12.73 -12.11 -12.90
CA GLY A 74 -12.82 -12.94 -14.11
C GLY A 74 -11.92 -14.17 -14.10
N LEU A 75 -11.62 -14.72 -12.92
CA LEU A 75 -10.91 -16.00 -12.80
C LEU A 75 -11.74 -17.13 -13.38
N SER A 76 -11.08 -18.18 -13.84
CA SER A 76 -11.70 -19.31 -14.53
C SER A 76 -12.49 -20.25 -13.61
N GLY A 77 -12.24 -20.18 -12.30
CA GLY A 77 -12.88 -21.05 -11.32
C GLY A 77 -12.62 -20.63 -9.87
N PRO A 78 -13.02 -21.46 -8.93
CA PRO A 78 -12.75 -21.23 -7.52
C PRO A 78 -11.26 -21.11 -7.23
N ILE A 79 -10.90 -20.07 -6.46
CA ILE A 79 -9.52 -19.85 -6.03
C ILE A 79 -9.14 -20.97 -5.05
N THR A 80 -7.98 -21.57 -5.26
CA THR A 80 -7.43 -22.57 -4.36
C THR A 80 -6.42 -21.99 -3.40
N MET A 81 -5.53 -21.11 -3.89
CA MET A 81 -4.50 -20.47 -3.08
C MET A 81 -4.07 -19.11 -3.67
N GLY A 82 -3.51 -18.26 -2.82
CA GLY A 82 -2.77 -17.07 -3.21
C GLY A 82 -1.52 -16.95 -2.37
N TYR A 83 -0.40 -16.58 -3.01
CA TYR A 83 0.88 -16.41 -2.32
C TYR A 83 1.65 -15.19 -2.84
N MET A 84 2.43 -14.60 -1.97
CA MET A 84 3.58 -13.78 -2.35
C MET A 84 4.79 -14.67 -2.46
N HIS A 85 5.53 -14.55 -3.54
CA HIS A 85 6.74 -15.31 -3.86
C HIS A 85 7.94 -14.39 -4.01
N GLY A 86 9.14 -14.92 -3.81
CA GLY A 86 10.39 -14.19 -4.02
C GLY A 86 11.61 -14.88 -3.40
N PRO A 87 12.84 -14.34 -3.59
CA PRO A 87 13.12 -13.29 -4.55
C PRO A 87 13.20 -13.83 -5.99
N ALA A 88 12.64 -13.11 -6.94
CA ALA A 88 12.72 -13.39 -8.37
C ALA A 88 12.49 -12.12 -9.21
N THR A 89 13.13 -12.05 -10.37
CA THR A 89 12.84 -11.03 -11.38
C THR A 89 11.63 -11.48 -12.25
N PRO A 90 11.02 -10.55 -13.03
CA PRO A 90 9.96 -10.94 -13.96
C PRO A 90 10.41 -12.06 -14.90
N GLY A 91 9.56 -13.10 -15.04
CA GLY A 91 9.88 -14.27 -15.87
C GLY A 91 10.61 -15.42 -15.14
N GLU A 92 10.86 -15.28 -13.84
CA GLU A 92 11.48 -16.30 -13.01
C GLU A 92 10.53 -16.77 -11.91
N ASN A 93 10.54 -18.08 -11.59
CA ASN A 93 9.79 -18.62 -10.46
C ASN A 93 10.65 -18.62 -9.19
N ALA A 94 9.98 -18.41 -8.03
CA ALA A 94 10.60 -18.42 -6.72
C ALA A 94 9.74 -19.16 -5.69
N GLN A 95 10.29 -19.37 -4.50
CA GLN A 95 9.58 -20.01 -3.40
C GLN A 95 8.46 -19.12 -2.85
N GLN A 96 7.47 -19.75 -2.25
CA GLN A 96 6.41 -19.08 -1.48
C GLN A 96 7.03 -18.45 -0.22
N ILE A 97 6.69 -17.17 0.02
CA ILE A 97 7.16 -16.43 1.20
C ILE A 97 6.02 -16.19 2.19
N ALA A 98 4.88 -15.71 1.70
CA ALA A 98 3.75 -15.37 2.53
C ALA A 98 2.42 -15.78 1.87
N PRO A 99 1.53 -16.49 2.59
CA PRO A 99 0.20 -16.78 2.09
C PRO A 99 -0.63 -15.49 2.03
N ILE A 100 -1.55 -15.44 1.07
CA ILE A 100 -2.60 -14.45 0.98
C ILE A 100 -3.90 -15.14 1.40
N ASN A 101 -4.48 -14.72 2.52
CA ASN A 101 -5.72 -15.28 3.03
C ASN A 101 -6.90 -14.78 2.17
N ILE A 102 -7.32 -15.59 1.20
CA ILE A 102 -8.40 -15.24 0.28
C ILE A 102 -9.72 -15.76 0.87
N PRO A 103 -10.67 -14.89 1.24
CA PRO A 103 -11.99 -15.32 1.72
C PRO A 103 -12.80 -15.92 0.59
N ILE A 104 -13.58 -16.96 0.91
CA ILE A 104 -14.34 -17.76 -0.08
C ILE A 104 -15.40 -16.93 -0.85
N TYR A 105 -15.83 -15.80 -0.29
CA TYR A 105 -16.97 -15.01 -0.80
C TYR A 105 -16.63 -13.56 -1.15
N ASP A 106 -15.35 -13.16 -1.06
CA ASP A 106 -14.94 -11.78 -1.35
C ASP A 106 -13.80 -11.76 -2.38
N ASN A 107 -13.98 -10.98 -3.42
CA ASN A 107 -12.95 -10.76 -4.43
C ASN A 107 -11.97 -9.62 -4.05
N THR A 108 -12.17 -9.01 -2.88
CA THR A 108 -11.32 -7.97 -2.33
C THR A 108 -10.73 -8.41 -1.01
N ILE A 109 -9.44 -8.59 -0.97
CA ILE A 109 -8.67 -9.02 0.20
C ILE A 109 -7.96 -7.82 0.81
N TRP A 110 -8.12 -7.65 2.13
CA TRP A 110 -7.34 -6.70 2.92
C TRP A 110 -6.60 -7.46 4.00
N ASP A 111 -5.28 -7.38 4.00
CA ASP A 111 -4.45 -8.07 4.99
C ASP A 111 -3.08 -7.39 5.10
N GLY A 112 -2.22 -7.91 5.96
CA GLY A 112 -0.87 -7.41 6.16
C GLY A 112 0.08 -8.50 6.63
N VAL A 113 1.34 -8.37 6.24
CA VAL A 113 2.41 -9.29 6.62
C VAL A 113 3.58 -8.51 7.21
N THR A 114 4.13 -9.00 8.34
CA THR A 114 5.37 -8.47 8.91
C THR A 114 6.56 -9.08 8.20
N LEU A 115 7.44 -8.22 7.70
CA LEU A 115 8.61 -8.61 6.92
C LEU A 115 9.88 -8.62 7.77
N THR A 116 10.81 -9.52 7.46
CA THR A 116 12.20 -9.38 7.90
C THR A 116 12.88 -8.24 7.13
N GLU A 117 14.06 -7.82 7.55
CA GLU A 117 14.82 -6.77 6.82
C GLU A 117 15.22 -7.21 5.42
N GLU A 118 15.59 -8.48 5.25
CA GLU A 118 15.92 -9.08 3.96
C GLU A 118 14.68 -9.11 3.04
N GLN A 119 13.55 -9.57 3.55
CA GLN A 119 12.28 -9.59 2.82
C GLN A 119 11.84 -8.18 2.40
N ALA A 120 12.00 -7.20 3.30
CA ALA A 120 11.72 -5.80 2.98
C ALA A 120 12.64 -5.26 1.88
N ALA A 121 13.94 -5.57 1.93
CA ALA A 121 14.88 -5.21 0.88
C ALA A 121 14.49 -5.82 -0.48
N ASP A 122 14.06 -7.10 -0.48
CA ASP A 122 13.66 -7.80 -1.70
C ASP A 122 12.38 -7.22 -2.31
N VAL A 123 11.34 -7.00 -1.52
CA VAL A 123 10.08 -6.44 -2.05
C VAL A 123 10.27 -4.99 -2.52
N LEU A 124 11.07 -4.19 -1.82
CA LEU A 124 11.40 -2.82 -2.23
C LEU A 124 12.29 -2.76 -3.47
N ALA A 125 13.06 -3.81 -3.75
CA ALA A 125 13.82 -3.97 -4.99
C ALA A 125 12.97 -4.51 -6.15
N GLY A 126 11.66 -4.75 -5.94
CA GLY A 126 10.77 -5.30 -6.97
C GLY A 126 11.01 -6.78 -7.26
N ARG A 127 11.56 -7.54 -6.32
CA ARG A 127 11.86 -8.97 -6.48
C ARG A 127 10.81 -9.91 -5.91
N TRP A 128 9.63 -9.40 -5.59
CA TRP A 128 8.50 -10.22 -5.17
C TRP A 128 7.38 -10.16 -6.19
N TYR A 129 6.59 -11.23 -6.26
CA TYR A 129 5.38 -11.28 -7.08
C TYR A 129 4.23 -11.95 -6.32
N VAL A 130 3.00 -11.61 -6.72
CA VAL A 130 1.78 -12.30 -6.31
C VAL A 130 1.45 -13.35 -7.36
N ASN A 131 1.09 -14.54 -6.92
CA ASN A 131 0.53 -15.62 -7.74
C ASN A 131 -0.80 -16.08 -7.13
N VAL A 132 -1.80 -16.29 -7.97
CA VAL A 132 -3.12 -16.79 -7.57
C VAL A 132 -3.42 -18.04 -8.39
N THR A 133 -3.75 -19.13 -7.70
CA THR A 133 -4.11 -20.41 -8.30
C THR A 133 -5.60 -20.67 -8.22
N THR A 134 -6.12 -21.44 -9.17
CA THR A 134 -7.51 -21.90 -9.20
C THR A 134 -7.55 -23.40 -9.49
N ILE A 135 -8.74 -23.99 -9.44
CA ILE A 135 -8.91 -25.39 -9.80
C ILE A 135 -8.48 -25.66 -11.25
N GLU A 136 -8.75 -24.74 -12.17
CA GLU A 136 -8.39 -24.85 -13.60
C GLU A 136 -6.89 -24.64 -13.84
N TYR A 137 -6.22 -23.84 -12.98
CA TYR A 137 -4.80 -23.52 -13.08
C TYR A 137 -4.11 -23.76 -11.72
N PRO A 138 -3.83 -25.01 -11.37
CA PRO A 138 -3.26 -25.36 -10.06
C PRO A 138 -1.83 -24.85 -9.85
N ASP A 139 -1.09 -24.60 -10.92
CA ASP A 139 0.29 -24.06 -10.86
C ASP A 139 0.35 -22.53 -10.90
N GLY A 140 -0.77 -21.85 -11.20
CA GLY A 140 -0.92 -20.40 -11.29
C GLY A 140 -1.85 -19.99 -12.40
N GLU A 141 -2.85 -19.18 -12.10
CA GLU A 141 -3.76 -18.61 -13.10
C GLU A 141 -3.33 -17.23 -13.52
N ILE A 142 -3.05 -16.36 -12.54
CA ILE A 142 -2.61 -14.99 -12.77
C ILE A 142 -1.48 -14.61 -11.83
N ARG A 143 -0.52 -13.86 -12.36
CA ARG A 143 0.66 -13.39 -11.66
C ARG A 143 0.92 -11.90 -11.89
N GLY A 144 1.51 -11.21 -10.89
CA GLY A 144 1.95 -9.83 -11.03
C GLY A 144 3.18 -9.52 -10.18
N GLN A 145 4.20 -8.89 -10.80
CA GLN A 145 5.38 -8.42 -10.08
C GLN A 145 5.04 -7.21 -9.21
N ILE A 146 5.45 -7.25 -7.94
CA ILE A 146 5.23 -6.16 -6.98
C ILE A 146 6.33 -5.12 -7.18
N LEU A 147 5.95 -3.92 -7.60
CA LEU A 147 6.89 -2.86 -7.94
C LEU A 147 6.64 -1.61 -7.08
N PRO A 148 7.71 -0.99 -6.53
CA PRO A 148 7.62 0.29 -5.86
C PRO A 148 7.14 1.38 -6.83
N GLN A 149 6.25 2.25 -6.34
CA GLN A 149 5.76 3.38 -7.10
C GLN A 149 6.70 4.58 -6.92
N LYS A 150 7.15 5.17 -8.03
CA LYS A 150 7.89 6.43 -7.99
C LYS A 150 6.94 7.55 -7.59
N LYS A 151 7.38 8.38 -6.64
CA LYS A 151 6.69 9.64 -6.29
C LYS A 151 6.94 10.70 -7.33
#